data_61f4113f80e5c1de79b4d0954e4285a6
#
_entry.id   61f4113f80e5c1de79b4d0954e4285a6
#
_cell.length_a   1.000
_cell.length_b   1.000
_cell.length_c   1.000
_cell.angle_alpha   90.00
_cell.angle_beta   90.00
_cell.angle_gamma   90.00
#
_symmetry.space_group_name_H-M   'P 1'
#
loop_
_entity.id
_entity.type
_entity.pdbx_description
1 polymer ?
#
loop_
_entity_poly.entity_id
_entity_poly.type
_entity_poly.pdbx_seq_one_letter_code
_entity_poly.pdbx_strand_id
1 'polypeptide(L)'
;MSDIFYVVQMLGIKHALTGSLYLTCLSVTTVTATTPAPFFSCTDYHCDEGQTVHLSSRQWQTVRNLFLEPAASPEDERIQIRQAIAMLETEVGGITGTWRDLGENVAGAGLPGQLDCISESMNTTTYLRLLEADKLLRWHSVEAREVRTLLIFSHWSAVIRERDSGERYVVDSWFLDNGKPPYIQTLADWKSRRNFDSGQENLDNQ
;
A
#
# COMPACT_ATOMS: atom_id res chain seq x y z
N MET A 1 24.07 -9.32 -0.78
CA MET A 1 23.92 -10.71 -0.33
C MET A 1 22.50 -11.11 -0.63
N SER A 2 22.32 -12.08 -1.52
CA SER A 2 20.98 -12.48 -1.99
C SER A 2 20.42 -13.47 -0.99
N ASP A 3 19.33 -13.10 -0.30
CA ASP A 3 18.62 -14.00 0.59
C ASP A 3 17.80 -14.98 -0.27
N ILE A 4 18.19 -16.26 -0.25
CA ILE A 4 17.52 -17.35 -0.95
C ILE A 4 16.59 -18.04 0.06
N PHE A 5 15.28 -17.92 -0.15
CA PHE A 5 14.30 -18.69 0.61
C PHE A 5 14.06 -20.04 -0.07
N TYR A 6 14.24 -21.13 0.69
CA TYR A 6 13.97 -22.50 0.23
C TYR A 6 12.56 -22.93 0.65
N VAL A 7 11.72 -23.26 -0.33
CA VAL A 7 10.44 -23.95 -0.07
C VAL A 7 10.65 -25.43 -0.37
N VAL A 8 10.58 -26.26 0.67
CA VAL A 8 10.66 -27.72 0.55
C VAL A 8 9.26 -28.30 0.52
N GLN A 9 8.87 -28.82 -0.65
CA GLN A 9 7.61 -29.53 -0.82
C GLN A 9 7.85 -31.03 -0.62
N MET A 10 7.30 -31.61 0.44
CA MET A 10 7.36 -33.06 0.72
C MET A 10 6.24 -33.79 0.00
N LEU A 11 6.57 -34.59 -0.98
CA LEU A 11 5.65 -35.55 -1.61
C LEU A 11 5.78 -36.93 -0.92
N GLY A 12 4.65 -37.41 -0.45
CA GLY A 12 4.56 -38.67 0.27
C GLY A 12 4.93 -39.90 -0.57
N ILE A 13 5.80 -40.75 -0.04
CA ILE A 13 6.26 -42.01 -0.66
C ILE A 13 5.29 -43.14 -0.26
N LYS A 14 4.66 -43.77 -1.25
CA LYS A 14 4.00 -45.07 -1.06
C LYS A 14 5.02 -46.17 -1.39
N HIS A 15 5.27 -47.06 -0.44
CA HIS A 15 6.19 -48.20 -0.60
C HIS A 15 5.67 -49.21 -1.61
N ALA A 16 6.45 -49.46 -2.63
CA ALA A 16 6.43 -50.71 -3.41
C ALA A 16 7.84 -51.32 -3.38
N LEU A 17 7.92 -52.54 -2.91
CA LEU A 17 9.13 -53.35 -2.80
C LEU A 17 9.59 -53.83 -4.21
N THR A 18 10.42 -53.05 -4.88
CA THR A 18 11.36 -53.51 -5.90
C THR A 18 12.50 -52.50 -5.98
N GLY A 19 13.72 -52.98 -5.81
CA GLY A 19 14.91 -52.13 -5.66
C GLY A 19 15.28 -51.41 -6.94
N SER A 20 14.80 -50.19 -7.08
CA SER A 20 15.29 -49.23 -8.07
C SER A 20 15.48 -47.90 -7.36
N LEU A 21 16.72 -47.48 -7.26
CA LEU A 21 17.10 -46.21 -6.66
C LEU A 21 16.68 -45.10 -7.64
N TYR A 22 15.52 -44.47 -7.40
CA TYR A 22 15.16 -43.28 -8.13
C TYR A 22 15.79 -42.04 -7.44
N LEU A 23 16.79 -41.48 -8.10
CA LEU A 23 17.37 -40.20 -7.73
C LEU A 23 16.35 -39.13 -8.10
N THR A 24 15.53 -38.70 -7.14
CA THR A 24 14.60 -37.55 -7.33
C THR A 24 15.43 -36.29 -7.37
N CYS A 25 15.58 -35.70 -8.53
CA CYS A 25 16.16 -34.37 -8.70
C CYS A 25 15.18 -33.35 -8.17
N LEU A 26 15.46 -32.80 -6.99
CA LEU A 26 14.71 -31.66 -6.41
C LEU A 26 15.07 -30.39 -7.21
N SER A 27 14.18 -29.99 -8.10
CA SER A 27 14.31 -28.70 -8.78
C SER A 27 13.98 -27.59 -7.78
N VAL A 28 14.99 -26.84 -7.36
CA VAL A 28 14.84 -25.61 -6.59
C VAL A 28 14.44 -24.51 -7.56
N THR A 29 13.16 -24.15 -7.58
CA THR A 29 12.71 -22.96 -8.28
C THR A 29 13.01 -21.75 -7.40
N THR A 30 13.99 -20.95 -7.77
CA THR A 30 14.23 -19.64 -7.16
C THR A 30 13.13 -18.69 -7.63
N VAL A 31 12.21 -18.35 -6.76
CA VAL A 31 11.29 -17.23 -6.99
C VAL A 31 12.10 -15.94 -6.78
N THR A 32 12.50 -15.31 -7.88
CA THR A 32 13.05 -13.96 -7.81
C THR A 32 11.91 -13.01 -7.43
N ALA A 33 12.00 -12.40 -6.25
CA ALA A 33 11.08 -11.35 -5.86
C ALA A 33 11.25 -10.19 -6.85
N THR A 34 10.25 -10.00 -7.73
CA THR A 34 10.23 -8.87 -8.65
C THR A 34 9.87 -7.60 -7.88
N THR A 35 10.74 -6.59 -7.95
CA THR A 35 10.43 -5.25 -7.45
C THR A 35 9.45 -4.55 -8.39
N PRO A 36 8.64 -3.59 -7.89
CA PRO A 36 7.88 -2.75 -8.79
C PRO A 36 8.82 -1.96 -9.72
N ALA A 37 8.31 -1.60 -10.89
CA ALA A 37 9.02 -0.65 -11.76
C ALA A 37 9.24 0.68 -11.00
N PRO A 38 10.28 1.44 -11.35
CA PRO A 38 10.47 2.77 -10.81
C PRO A 38 9.21 3.62 -11.00
N PHE A 39 8.87 4.42 -10.01
CA PHE A 39 7.69 5.25 -10.03
C PHE A 39 7.99 6.67 -9.54
N PHE A 40 7.18 7.63 -9.94
CA PHE A 40 7.29 9.01 -9.51
C PHE A 40 6.57 9.20 -8.16
N SER A 41 7.20 9.97 -7.24
CA SER A 41 6.62 10.39 -5.97
C SER A 41 6.75 11.89 -5.83
N CYS A 42 5.66 12.56 -5.47
CA CYS A 42 5.63 13.98 -5.15
C CYS A 42 6.44 14.25 -3.87
N THR A 43 7.12 15.39 -3.80
CA THR A 43 7.96 15.76 -2.66
C THR A 43 7.62 17.13 -2.07
N ASP A 44 6.62 17.82 -2.64
CA ASP A 44 6.14 19.12 -2.22
C ASP A 44 4.64 19.31 -2.49
N TYR A 45 4.13 20.50 -2.26
CA TYR A 45 2.74 20.90 -2.51
C TYR A 45 2.40 20.89 -3.99
N HIS A 46 1.15 20.56 -4.32
CA HIS A 46 0.59 20.45 -5.67
C HIS A 46 1.33 19.47 -6.58
N CYS A 47 2.31 18.73 -6.03
CA CYS A 47 3.22 17.89 -6.78
C CYS A 47 4.01 18.67 -7.86
N ASP A 48 4.38 19.91 -7.53
CA ASP A 48 5.18 20.77 -8.41
C ASP A 48 6.61 20.21 -8.51
N GLU A 49 7.09 19.54 -7.46
CA GLU A 49 8.32 18.77 -7.43
C GLU A 49 8.09 17.32 -7.07
N GLY A 50 9.01 16.47 -7.48
CA GLY A 50 9.00 15.05 -7.18
C GLY A 50 10.23 14.36 -7.74
N GLN A 51 10.36 13.08 -7.41
CA GLN A 51 11.47 12.28 -7.90
C GLN A 51 11.08 10.86 -8.24
N THR A 52 11.89 10.21 -9.06
CA THR A 52 11.74 8.79 -9.37
C THR A 52 12.28 7.96 -8.21
N VAL A 53 11.44 7.10 -7.67
CA VAL A 53 11.76 6.19 -6.56
C VAL A 53 12.03 4.79 -7.09
N HIS A 54 13.05 4.15 -6.54
CA HIS A 54 13.43 2.77 -6.78
C HIS A 54 13.39 2.02 -5.44
N LEU A 55 12.40 1.18 -5.23
CA LEU A 55 12.38 0.30 -4.06
C LEU A 55 13.30 -0.90 -4.27
N SER A 56 14.10 -1.23 -3.28
CA SER A 56 14.87 -2.48 -3.26
C SER A 56 13.94 -3.69 -3.10
N SER A 57 14.43 -4.87 -3.50
CA SER A 57 13.69 -6.12 -3.29
C SER A 57 13.33 -6.36 -1.82
N ARG A 58 14.17 -5.91 -0.89
CA ARG A 58 13.91 -6.04 0.55
C ARG A 58 12.74 -5.16 0.99
N GLN A 59 12.74 -3.88 0.59
CA GLN A 59 11.66 -2.94 0.92
C GLN A 59 10.32 -3.42 0.36
N TRP A 60 10.31 -3.85 -0.91
CA TRP A 60 9.07 -4.36 -1.50
C TRP A 60 8.61 -5.68 -0.87
N GLN A 61 9.54 -6.58 -0.50
CA GLN A 61 9.18 -7.81 0.19
C GLN A 61 8.53 -7.54 1.56
N THR A 62 8.96 -6.49 2.27
CA THR A 62 8.33 -6.10 3.55
C THR A 62 6.86 -5.72 3.33
N VAL A 63 6.56 -4.98 2.27
CA VAL A 63 5.16 -4.67 1.89
C VAL A 63 4.37 -5.93 1.54
N ARG A 64 4.94 -6.82 0.71
CA ARG A 64 4.30 -8.09 0.32
C ARG A 64 3.98 -8.98 1.51
N ASN A 65 4.81 -8.94 2.55
CA ASN A 65 4.61 -9.76 3.75
C ASN A 65 3.31 -9.44 4.48
N LEU A 66 2.76 -8.23 4.33
CA LEU A 66 1.45 -7.86 4.89
C LEU A 66 0.28 -8.61 4.23
N PHE A 67 0.49 -9.18 3.04
CA PHE A 67 -0.50 -9.91 2.25
C PHE A 67 -0.22 -11.41 2.16
N LEU A 68 0.72 -11.95 2.96
CA LEU A 68 1.02 -13.40 2.98
C LEU A 68 -0.20 -14.20 3.42
N GLU A 69 -0.93 -13.72 4.40
CA GLU A 69 -2.25 -14.23 4.77
C GLU A 69 -3.28 -13.42 4.00
N PRO A 70 -3.93 -14.02 2.99
CA PRO A 70 -4.94 -13.31 2.20
C PRO A 70 -6.11 -12.85 3.07
N ALA A 71 -6.54 -11.61 2.88
CA ALA A 71 -7.70 -11.06 3.56
C ALA A 71 -8.93 -11.96 3.39
N ALA A 72 -9.62 -12.25 4.47
CA ALA A 72 -10.83 -13.09 4.47
C ALA A 72 -12.07 -12.30 4.00
N SER A 73 -12.04 -10.98 4.14
CA SER A 73 -13.13 -10.08 3.78
C SER A 73 -12.60 -8.77 3.15
N PRO A 74 -13.46 -7.98 2.49
CA PRO A 74 -13.10 -6.63 2.06
C PRO A 74 -12.63 -5.74 3.20
N GLU A 75 -13.22 -5.86 4.39
CA GLU A 75 -12.82 -5.13 5.59
C GLU A 75 -11.39 -5.45 5.99
N ASP A 76 -11.03 -6.73 6.04
CA ASP A 76 -9.68 -7.18 6.37
C ASP A 76 -8.65 -6.66 5.35
N GLU A 77 -9.01 -6.65 4.04
CA GLU A 77 -8.12 -6.10 3.03
C GLU A 77 -7.93 -4.59 3.21
N ARG A 78 -8.96 -3.84 3.63
CA ARG A 78 -8.80 -2.41 3.95
C ARG A 78 -7.81 -2.19 5.10
N ILE A 79 -7.78 -3.08 6.10
CA ILE A 79 -6.75 -3.04 7.17
C ILE A 79 -5.36 -3.29 6.58
N GLN A 80 -5.19 -4.31 5.74
CA GLN A 80 -3.92 -4.59 5.06
C GLN A 80 -3.48 -3.41 4.18
N ILE A 81 -4.41 -2.79 3.44
CA ILE A 81 -4.14 -1.59 2.62
C ILE A 81 -3.61 -0.45 3.50
N ARG A 82 -4.26 -0.15 4.63
CA ARG A 82 -3.80 0.90 5.55
C ARG A 82 -2.36 0.68 5.99
N GLN A 83 -2.04 -0.53 6.42
CA GLN A 83 -0.69 -0.90 6.87
C GLN A 83 0.33 -0.82 5.71
N ALA A 84 -0.06 -1.23 4.50
CA ALA A 84 0.81 -1.19 3.34
C ALA A 84 1.10 0.25 2.88
N ILE A 85 0.11 1.15 2.93
CA ILE A 85 0.33 2.57 2.63
C ILE A 85 1.27 3.18 3.65
N ALA A 86 1.05 3.00 4.96
CA ALA A 86 1.94 3.50 6.01
C ALA A 86 3.39 3.03 5.83
N MET A 87 3.57 1.76 5.48
CA MET A 87 4.89 1.21 5.21
C MET A 87 5.53 1.81 3.96
N LEU A 88 4.77 1.99 2.88
CA LEU A 88 5.26 2.61 1.65
C LEU A 88 5.62 4.08 1.87
N GLU A 89 4.82 4.83 2.62
CA GLU A 89 5.14 6.20 3.02
C GLU A 89 6.45 6.25 3.82
N THR A 90 6.64 5.33 4.75
CA THR A 90 7.88 5.23 5.54
C THR A 90 9.09 4.96 4.65
N GLU A 91 9.01 3.97 3.77
CA GLU A 91 10.12 3.58 2.88
C GLU A 91 10.41 4.67 1.84
N VAL A 92 9.38 5.21 1.22
CA VAL A 92 9.52 6.28 0.23
C VAL A 92 9.93 7.59 0.90
N GLY A 93 9.35 7.92 2.04
CA GLY A 93 9.70 9.10 2.82
C GLY A 93 11.18 9.12 3.21
N GLY A 94 11.76 7.96 3.55
CA GLY A 94 13.18 7.82 3.82
C GLY A 94 14.08 8.13 2.61
N ILE A 95 13.58 7.90 1.39
CA ILE A 95 14.28 8.16 0.12
C ILE A 95 14.10 9.63 -0.30
N THR A 96 12.86 10.14 -0.20
CA THR A 96 12.44 11.43 -0.76
C THR A 96 12.60 12.60 0.20
N GLY A 97 12.69 12.31 1.50
CA GLY A 97 12.67 13.32 2.55
C GLY A 97 11.28 13.67 3.07
N THR A 98 10.21 13.07 2.49
CA THR A 98 8.82 13.30 2.93
C THR A 98 8.48 12.62 4.25
N TRP A 99 9.42 11.91 4.88
CA TRP A 99 9.29 11.45 6.27
C TRP A 99 9.03 12.58 7.28
N ARG A 100 9.22 13.85 6.86
CA ARG A 100 8.98 15.06 7.67
C ARG A 100 7.55 15.53 7.58
N ASP A 101 6.75 14.96 6.69
CA ASP A 101 5.40 15.43 6.45
C ASP A 101 4.52 15.23 7.69
N LEU A 102 3.77 16.29 8.02
CA LEU A 102 2.87 16.34 9.16
C LEU A 102 1.43 16.35 8.68
N GLY A 103 0.57 15.65 9.39
CA GLY A 103 -0.85 15.63 9.09
C GLY A 103 -1.50 17.02 9.17
N GLU A 104 -2.54 17.22 8.37
CA GLU A 104 -3.34 18.48 8.31
C GLU A 104 -2.49 19.74 8.05
N ASN A 105 -1.36 19.59 7.40
CA ASN A 105 -0.37 20.65 7.25
C ASN A 105 -0.77 21.66 6.16
N VAL A 106 -1.64 22.61 6.48
CA VAL A 106 -2.05 23.69 5.57
C VAL A 106 -1.02 24.83 5.47
N ALA A 107 -0.07 24.89 6.39
CA ALA A 107 0.93 25.95 6.47
C ALA A 107 2.34 25.50 6.05
N GLY A 108 2.48 24.27 5.58
CA GLY A 108 3.78 23.67 5.25
C GLY A 108 4.32 24.01 3.85
N ALA A 109 3.58 24.78 3.05
CA ALA A 109 4.00 25.15 1.71
C ALA A 109 5.41 25.74 1.69
N GLY A 110 6.28 25.19 0.85
CA GLY A 110 7.68 25.61 0.73
C GLY A 110 8.61 25.07 1.82
N LEU A 111 8.11 24.29 2.78
CA LEU A 111 8.95 23.59 3.74
C LEU A 111 9.37 22.23 3.17
N PRO A 112 10.65 21.83 3.30
CA PRO A 112 11.16 20.60 2.71
C PRO A 112 10.42 19.35 3.22
N GLY A 113 9.91 18.55 2.29
CA GLY A 113 9.30 17.26 2.56
C GLY A 113 7.87 17.35 3.10
N GLN A 114 7.22 18.53 3.03
CA GLN A 114 5.82 18.69 3.37
C GLN A 114 4.94 18.51 2.14
N LEU A 115 3.80 17.86 2.31
CA LEU A 115 2.87 17.53 1.23
C LEU A 115 1.48 18.15 1.52
N ASP A 116 0.76 18.54 0.49
CA ASP A 116 -0.65 18.87 0.58
C ASP A 116 -1.54 17.66 0.20
N CYS A 117 -2.84 17.80 0.32
CA CYS A 117 -3.78 16.74 -0.03
C CYS A 117 -3.71 16.31 -1.50
N ILE A 118 -3.22 17.19 -2.40
CA ILE A 118 -3.02 16.85 -3.82
C ILE A 118 -1.87 15.86 -3.94
N SER A 119 -0.72 16.19 -3.38
CA SER A 119 0.49 15.37 -3.40
C SER A 119 0.30 14.05 -2.66
N GLU A 120 -0.29 14.11 -1.46
CA GLU A 120 -0.63 12.92 -0.68
C GLU A 120 -1.55 11.96 -1.45
N SER A 121 -2.64 12.48 -2.00
CA SER A 121 -3.55 11.62 -2.77
C SER A 121 -2.93 11.06 -4.05
N MET A 122 -1.97 11.77 -4.67
CA MET A 122 -1.19 11.25 -5.81
C MET A 122 -0.26 10.13 -5.40
N ASN A 123 0.51 10.33 -4.33
CA ASN A 123 1.42 9.32 -3.80
C ASN A 123 0.64 8.07 -3.35
N THR A 124 -0.41 8.23 -2.55
CA THR A 124 -1.27 7.12 -2.12
C THR A 124 -1.89 6.36 -3.30
N THR A 125 -2.36 7.06 -4.33
CA THR A 125 -2.88 6.40 -5.55
C THR A 125 -1.78 5.60 -6.25
N THR A 126 -0.56 6.14 -6.31
CA THR A 126 0.59 5.43 -6.90
C THR A 126 0.90 4.16 -6.10
N TYR A 127 0.93 4.23 -4.77
CA TYR A 127 1.17 3.07 -3.92
C TYR A 127 0.09 1.99 -4.09
N LEU A 128 -1.18 2.39 -4.11
CA LEU A 128 -2.29 1.48 -4.37
C LEU A 128 -2.15 0.79 -5.75
N ARG A 129 -1.73 1.53 -6.78
CA ARG A 129 -1.48 0.97 -8.10
C ARG A 129 -0.33 -0.04 -8.11
N LEU A 130 0.71 0.15 -7.30
CA LEU A 130 1.77 -0.84 -7.13
C LEU A 130 1.25 -2.13 -6.50
N LEU A 131 0.41 -2.01 -5.45
CA LEU A 131 -0.24 -3.17 -4.83
C LEU A 131 -1.13 -3.92 -5.81
N GLU A 132 -1.93 -3.19 -6.59
CA GLU A 132 -2.82 -3.77 -7.61
C GLU A 132 -2.03 -4.48 -8.73
N ALA A 133 -0.96 -3.85 -9.23
CA ALA A 133 -0.10 -4.41 -10.28
C ALA A 133 0.60 -5.70 -9.84
N ASP A 134 0.97 -5.80 -8.57
CA ASP A 134 1.55 -7.01 -7.97
C ASP A 134 0.48 -8.03 -7.53
N LYS A 135 -0.82 -7.76 -7.81
CA LYS A 135 -1.97 -8.63 -7.51
C LYS A 135 -2.16 -8.90 -6.01
N LEU A 136 -1.78 -7.95 -5.18
CA LEU A 136 -1.95 -8.03 -3.73
C LEU A 136 -3.38 -7.69 -3.30
N LEU A 137 -4.12 -6.91 -4.12
CA LEU A 137 -5.51 -6.54 -3.87
C LEU A 137 -6.48 -7.57 -4.47
N ARG A 138 -7.16 -8.30 -3.61
CA ARG A 138 -8.13 -9.32 -3.98
C ARG A 138 -9.56 -8.75 -4.09
N TRP A 139 -9.96 -7.98 -3.09
CA TRP A 139 -11.32 -7.48 -2.91
C TRP A 139 -11.53 -6.09 -3.50
N HIS A 140 -10.47 -5.31 -3.70
CA HIS A 140 -10.55 -3.96 -4.20
C HIS A 140 -9.83 -3.77 -5.54
N SER A 141 -10.25 -2.74 -6.25
CA SER A 141 -9.56 -2.17 -7.41
C SER A 141 -9.32 -0.69 -7.19
N VAL A 142 -8.28 -0.17 -7.81
CA VAL A 142 -7.90 1.25 -7.66
C VAL A 142 -8.63 2.09 -8.70
N GLU A 143 -9.24 3.19 -8.27
CA GLU A 143 -9.92 4.15 -9.14
C GLU A 143 -9.17 5.48 -9.27
N ALA A 144 -9.75 6.41 -10.01
CA ALA A 144 -9.28 7.79 -10.06
C ALA A 144 -9.52 8.46 -8.71
N ARG A 145 -8.62 9.37 -8.35
CA ARG A 145 -8.76 10.22 -7.16
C ARG A 145 -10.07 11.00 -7.20
N GLU A 146 -10.60 11.32 -6.03
CA GLU A 146 -11.80 12.14 -5.88
C GLU A 146 -11.48 13.41 -5.11
N VAL A 147 -12.30 14.43 -5.40
CA VAL A 147 -12.24 15.72 -4.70
C VAL A 147 -13.56 16.02 -4.03
N ARG A 148 -13.51 16.54 -2.81
CA ARG A 148 -14.65 17.20 -2.16
C ARG A 148 -14.36 18.70 -2.02
N THR A 149 -15.36 19.52 -2.28
CA THR A 149 -15.20 20.98 -2.24
C THR A 149 -16.11 21.58 -1.17
N LEU A 150 -15.58 22.53 -0.40
CA LEU A 150 -16.33 23.38 0.50
C LEU A 150 -16.03 24.84 0.17
N LEU A 151 -16.98 25.53 -0.39
CA LEU A 151 -16.79 26.91 -0.84
C LEU A 151 -15.59 27.00 -1.79
N ILE A 152 -14.47 27.54 -1.30
CA ILE A 152 -13.22 27.68 -2.05
C ILE A 152 -12.17 26.62 -1.69
N PHE A 153 -12.42 25.80 -0.69
CA PHE A 153 -11.47 24.76 -0.27
C PHE A 153 -11.80 23.44 -0.93
N SER A 154 -10.78 22.83 -1.53
CA SER A 154 -10.86 21.50 -2.12
C SER A 154 -9.95 20.55 -1.37
N HIS A 155 -10.43 19.33 -1.12
CA HIS A 155 -9.63 18.26 -0.52
C HIS A 155 -9.68 17.02 -1.42
N TRP A 156 -8.51 16.48 -1.75
CA TRP A 156 -8.33 15.33 -2.62
C TRP A 156 -8.00 14.09 -1.81
N SER A 157 -8.48 12.94 -2.29
CA SER A 157 -8.12 11.63 -1.71
C SER A 157 -7.99 10.56 -2.80
N ALA A 158 -7.18 9.55 -2.54
CA ALA A 158 -7.13 8.32 -3.31
C ALA A 158 -8.42 7.51 -3.12
N VAL A 159 -8.76 6.66 -4.10
CA VAL A 159 -10.01 5.89 -4.08
C VAL A 159 -9.76 4.44 -4.46
N ILE A 160 -10.38 3.55 -3.71
CA ILE A 160 -10.52 2.13 -4.03
C ILE A 160 -12.00 1.78 -4.18
N ARG A 161 -12.29 0.76 -4.99
CA ARG A 161 -13.63 0.22 -5.19
C ARG A 161 -13.65 -1.24 -4.76
N GLU A 162 -14.59 -1.60 -3.90
CA GLU A 162 -14.88 -2.98 -3.57
C GLU A 162 -15.52 -3.68 -4.78
N ARG A 163 -14.96 -4.83 -5.19
CA ARG A 163 -15.31 -5.48 -6.47
C ARG A 163 -16.72 -6.02 -6.47
N ASP A 164 -17.16 -6.63 -5.36
CA ASP A 164 -18.43 -7.34 -5.29
C ASP A 164 -19.62 -6.39 -5.08
N SER A 165 -19.51 -5.47 -4.13
CA SER A 165 -20.56 -4.49 -3.82
C SER A 165 -20.58 -3.30 -4.78
N GLY A 166 -19.42 -2.97 -5.37
CA GLY A 166 -19.22 -1.74 -6.13
C GLY A 166 -19.09 -0.49 -5.24
N GLU A 167 -19.09 -0.64 -3.91
CA GLU A 167 -18.93 0.47 -2.97
C GLU A 167 -17.53 1.08 -3.12
N ARG A 168 -17.48 2.40 -3.03
CA ARG A 168 -16.24 3.18 -3.18
C ARG A 168 -15.78 3.69 -1.84
N TYR A 169 -14.48 3.61 -1.59
CA TYR A 169 -13.85 4.06 -0.36
C TYR A 169 -12.73 5.03 -0.69
N VAL A 170 -12.59 6.09 0.10
CA VAL A 170 -11.39 6.92 0.08
C VAL A 170 -10.30 6.28 0.94
N VAL A 171 -9.05 6.51 0.54
CA VAL A 171 -7.84 6.20 1.31
C VAL A 171 -7.13 7.54 1.52
N ASP A 172 -7.30 8.14 2.68
CA ASP A 172 -6.98 9.54 2.95
C ASP A 172 -5.83 9.63 3.96
N SER A 173 -4.62 9.86 3.45
CA SER A 173 -3.39 9.98 4.24
C SER A 173 -3.19 11.37 4.83
N TRP A 174 -3.75 12.43 4.23
CA TRP A 174 -3.43 13.82 4.56
C TRP A 174 -3.69 14.23 6.01
N PHE A 175 -4.58 13.54 6.72
CA PHE A 175 -4.90 13.86 8.11
C PHE A 175 -3.85 13.41 9.13
N LEU A 176 -2.88 12.62 8.70
CA LEU A 176 -1.93 11.95 9.59
C LEU A 176 -0.48 12.22 9.13
N ASP A 177 0.44 12.14 10.08
CA ASP A 177 1.88 12.24 9.78
C ASP A 177 2.33 11.12 8.85
N ASN A 178 3.34 11.37 8.03
CA ASN A 178 3.92 10.37 7.13
C ASN A 178 4.20 9.04 7.85
N GLY A 179 3.80 7.95 7.22
CA GLY A 179 3.98 6.60 7.74
C GLY A 179 2.93 6.17 8.77
N LYS A 180 1.87 6.95 8.95
CA LYS A 180 0.71 6.53 9.73
C LYS A 180 -0.34 5.87 8.84
N PRO A 181 -1.02 4.81 9.30
CA PRO A 181 -2.06 4.14 8.52
C PRO A 181 -3.21 5.10 8.14
N PRO A 182 -3.49 5.33 6.85
CA PRO A 182 -4.47 6.31 6.39
C PRO A 182 -5.88 6.00 6.86
N TYR A 183 -6.75 7.00 6.93
CA TYR A 183 -8.17 6.78 7.14
C TYR A 183 -8.83 6.19 5.89
N ILE A 184 -9.70 5.18 6.09
CA ILE A 184 -10.54 4.61 5.03
C ILE A 184 -12.00 4.70 5.45
N GLN A 185 -12.83 5.33 4.63
CA GLN A 185 -14.29 5.38 4.81
C GLN A 185 -15.00 5.39 3.46
N THR A 186 -16.31 5.17 3.46
CA THR A 186 -17.06 5.21 2.20
C THR A 186 -16.93 6.60 1.55
N LEU A 187 -16.89 6.61 0.22
CA LEU A 187 -16.84 7.87 -0.52
C LEU A 187 -18.05 8.77 -0.20
N ALA A 188 -19.22 8.18 0.04
CA ALA A 188 -20.43 8.90 0.39
C ALA A 188 -20.29 9.63 1.74
N ASP A 189 -19.78 8.97 2.77
CA ASP A 189 -19.54 9.58 4.07
C ASP A 189 -18.46 10.66 3.99
N TRP A 190 -17.38 10.41 3.27
CA TRP A 190 -16.33 11.38 3.05
C TRP A 190 -16.84 12.65 2.32
N LYS A 191 -17.66 12.49 1.27
CA LYS A 191 -18.30 13.62 0.56
C LYS A 191 -19.25 14.39 1.47
N SER A 192 -19.97 13.71 2.38
CA SER A 192 -20.86 14.36 3.36
C SER A 192 -20.13 14.95 4.56
N ARG A 193 -18.79 14.81 4.62
CA ARG A 193 -17.91 15.26 5.71
C ARG A 193 -18.21 14.63 7.05
N ARG A 194 -18.73 13.43 7.05
CA ARG A 194 -18.79 12.64 8.27
C ARG A 194 -17.37 12.41 8.76
N ASN A 195 -17.13 12.61 10.06
CA ASN A 195 -15.82 12.37 10.67
C ASN A 195 -15.44 10.90 10.47
N PHE A 196 -14.13 10.64 10.36
CA PHE A 196 -13.60 9.30 10.36
C PHE A 196 -13.98 8.59 11.67
N ASP A 197 -14.24 7.30 11.60
CA ASP A 197 -14.54 6.50 12.78
C ASP A 197 -13.29 6.40 13.65
N SER A 198 -13.38 6.86 14.91
CA SER A 198 -12.29 6.74 15.90
C SER A 198 -11.89 5.29 16.20
N GLY A 199 -12.72 4.32 15.80
CA GLY A 199 -12.38 2.89 15.86
C GLY A 199 -11.19 2.53 14.98
N GLN A 200 -10.89 3.29 13.92
CA GLN A 200 -9.72 3.02 13.07
C GLN A 200 -8.39 3.29 13.77
N GLU A 201 -8.33 4.24 14.70
CA GLU A 201 -7.13 4.52 15.50
C GLU A 201 -6.80 3.37 16.47
N ASN A 202 -7.79 2.58 16.88
CA ASN A 202 -7.61 1.46 17.80
C ASN A 202 -7.10 0.19 17.11
N LEU A 203 -7.25 0.07 15.79
CA LEU A 203 -6.76 -1.09 15.02
C LEU A 203 -5.24 -1.05 14.82
N ASP A 204 -4.62 0.12 14.94
CA ASP A 204 -3.19 0.32 14.73
C ASP A 204 -2.34 -0.03 15.96
N ASN A 205 -2.99 -0.30 17.10
CA ASN A 205 -2.36 -0.61 18.38
C ASN A 205 -2.45 -2.10 18.76
N GLN A 206 -2.91 -2.98 17.89
CA GLN A 206 -2.96 -4.44 18.06
C GLN A 206 -1.92 -5.14 17.21
#